data_c21f40ab7e0c6766d4bb5fedcdc92847
#
_entry.id   c21f40ab7e0c6766d4bb5fedcdc92847
#
_cell.length_a   1.000
_cell.length_b   1.000
_cell.length_c   1.000
_cell.angle_alpha   90.00
_cell.angle_beta   90.00
_cell.angle_gamma   90.00
#
_symmetry.space_group_name_H-M   'P 1'
#
loop_
_entity.id
_entity.type
_entity.pdbx_description
1 polymer ?
#
loop_
_entity_poly.entity_id
_entity_poly.type
_entity_poly.pdbx_seq_one_letter_code
_entity_poly.pdbx_strand_id
1 'polypeptide(L)'
;MSTASGEVATLPAAPTPAFMATNLLVCSMLWSTSFLFIKLSGSINPFVLASIRGLIGASALALWFVVQAKSFRPDNGQWHHWVVLGALNGWIPNVLVAHALTQIGTAPAAMIQASGPLLVAVLSHLLYADERLTPRRFVGVVIGLAGMGILIGPTALPDSGISPWGALTMVATALSYAAANLYVRSIRHADPARLALGQQICSGIPATTLALVVAGPSAFAAVPGSAASLLALGIVSTALPILLFMRLIRRAGPTRASMVGYLQPVWTTIMAVLFLGESIGLRELTGGVVVLTGVALVSFSGRVKAIR
;
A
#
# COMPACT_ATOMS: atom_id res chain seq x y z
N MET A 1 -12.20 54.62 -10.31
CA MET A 1 -11.91 53.87 -9.07
C MET A 1 -12.78 52.64 -9.07
N SER A 2 -12.24 51.53 -9.52
CA SER A 2 -12.92 50.24 -9.60
C SER A 2 -12.40 49.41 -8.41
N THR A 3 -13.27 49.16 -7.44
CA THR A 3 -12.98 48.29 -6.29
C THR A 3 -13.03 46.85 -6.75
N ALA A 4 -11.89 46.25 -6.96
CA ALA A 4 -11.76 44.78 -7.13
C ALA A 4 -12.07 44.14 -5.78
N SER A 5 -13.30 43.62 -5.62
CA SER A 5 -13.68 42.72 -4.53
C SER A 5 -12.92 41.43 -4.68
N GLY A 6 -11.84 41.25 -3.91
CA GLY A 6 -11.11 39.98 -3.82
C GLY A 6 -12.04 38.90 -3.31
N GLU A 7 -12.34 37.95 -4.16
CA GLU A 7 -13.05 36.71 -3.81
C GLU A 7 -12.16 35.91 -2.86
N VAL A 8 -12.47 35.98 -1.56
CA VAL A 8 -11.81 35.17 -0.53
C VAL A 8 -12.17 33.73 -0.82
N ALA A 9 -11.23 32.98 -1.41
CA ALA A 9 -11.38 31.55 -1.61
C ALA A 9 -11.67 30.89 -0.27
N THR A 10 -12.93 30.51 -0.07
CA THR A 10 -13.37 29.82 1.14
C THR A 10 -12.62 28.48 1.20
N LEU A 11 -11.82 28.34 2.25
CA LEU A 11 -11.17 27.05 2.55
C LEU A 11 -12.24 25.96 2.63
N PRO A 12 -12.04 24.81 1.96
CA PRO A 12 -13.02 23.72 2.00
C PRO A 12 -13.29 23.32 3.44
N ALA A 13 -14.57 23.19 3.80
CA ALA A 13 -15.00 22.83 5.15
C ALA A 13 -14.28 21.56 5.63
N ALA A 14 -13.87 21.54 6.90
CA ALA A 14 -13.20 20.38 7.50
C ALA A 14 -14.05 19.11 7.29
N PRO A 15 -13.44 17.97 6.94
CA PRO A 15 -14.18 16.74 6.70
C PRO A 15 -14.92 16.30 7.96
N THR A 16 -16.18 15.89 7.80
CA THR A 16 -16.98 15.38 8.91
C THR A 16 -16.38 14.10 9.48
N PRO A 17 -16.54 13.80 10.78
CA PRO A 17 -16.10 12.54 11.37
C PRO A 17 -16.66 11.31 10.64
N ALA A 18 -17.92 11.37 10.20
CA ALA A 18 -18.55 10.31 9.43
C ALA A 18 -17.87 10.09 8.07
N PHE A 19 -17.57 11.16 7.32
CA PHE A 19 -16.81 11.07 6.07
C PHE A 19 -15.44 10.41 6.30
N MET A 20 -14.73 10.81 7.36
CA MET A 20 -13.44 10.25 7.70
C MET A 20 -13.53 8.75 8.00
N ALA A 21 -14.40 8.36 8.95
CA ALA A 21 -14.57 6.98 9.35
C ALA A 21 -14.95 6.08 8.16
N THR A 22 -15.97 6.48 7.38
CA THR A 22 -16.43 5.70 6.22
C THR A 22 -15.33 5.51 5.18
N ASN A 23 -14.62 6.59 4.80
CA ASN A 23 -13.57 6.47 3.79
C ASN A 23 -12.36 5.67 4.29
N LEU A 24 -11.98 5.79 5.58
CA LEU A 24 -10.90 4.99 6.17
C LEU A 24 -11.28 3.50 6.18
N LEU A 25 -12.49 3.16 6.64
CA LEU A 25 -12.97 1.77 6.71
C LEU A 25 -13.08 1.16 5.30
N VAL A 26 -13.76 1.84 4.38
CA VAL A 26 -13.97 1.31 3.02
C VAL A 26 -12.64 1.20 2.27
N CYS A 27 -11.79 2.20 2.33
CA CYS A 27 -10.50 2.18 1.63
C CYS A 27 -9.58 1.08 2.17
N SER A 28 -9.50 0.90 3.51
CA SER A 28 -8.71 -0.17 4.12
C SER A 28 -9.25 -1.55 3.80
N MET A 29 -10.57 -1.72 3.83
CA MET A 29 -11.22 -2.97 3.45
C MET A 29 -10.93 -3.34 1.99
N LEU A 30 -11.12 -2.40 1.06
CA LEU A 30 -10.85 -2.63 -0.36
C LEU A 30 -9.40 -2.99 -0.63
N TRP A 31 -8.43 -2.31 0.00
CA TRP A 31 -7.02 -2.68 -0.15
C TRP A 31 -6.70 -4.05 0.44
N SER A 32 -7.33 -4.41 1.55
CA SER A 32 -7.13 -5.70 2.21
C SER A 32 -7.62 -6.88 1.35
N THR A 33 -8.61 -6.68 0.47
CA THR A 33 -9.04 -7.70 -0.48
C THR A 33 -7.95 -8.10 -1.48
N SER A 34 -6.87 -7.31 -1.61
CA SER A 34 -5.73 -7.68 -2.47
C SER A 34 -5.16 -9.04 -2.12
N PHE A 35 -4.94 -9.30 -0.83
CA PHE A 35 -4.38 -10.57 -0.37
C PHE A 35 -5.30 -11.74 -0.71
N LEU A 36 -6.60 -11.54 -0.50
CA LEU A 36 -7.62 -12.53 -0.84
C LEU A 36 -7.61 -12.83 -2.34
N PHE A 37 -7.70 -11.82 -3.20
CA PHE A 37 -7.75 -12.04 -4.65
C PHE A 37 -6.45 -12.59 -5.23
N ILE A 38 -5.29 -12.26 -4.64
CA ILE A 38 -4.02 -12.90 -5.01
C ILE A 38 -4.09 -14.40 -4.72
N LYS A 39 -4.54 -14.81 -3.54
CA LYS A 39 -4.69 -16.24 -3.19
C LYS A 39 -5.74 -16.94 -4.08
N LEU A 40 -6.87 -16.30 -4.33
CA LEU A 40 -7.92 -16.83 -5.22
C LEU A 40 -7.50 -16.90 -6.69
N SER A 41 -6.47 -16.18 -7.10
CA SER A 41 -5.89 -16.28 -8.45
C SER A 41 -5.11 -17.58 -8.67
N GLY A 42 -4.88 -18.37 -7.62
CA GLY A 42 -4.19 -19.66 -7.71
C GLY A 42 -2.70 -19.53 -7.99
N SER A 43 -2.17 -20.46 -8.78
CA SER A 43 -0.73 -20.55 -9.08
C SER A 43 -0.28 -19.67 -10.26
N ILE A 44 -0.87 -18.48 -10.42
CA ILE A 44 -0.39 -17.52 -11.42
C ILE A 44 1.00 -17.03 -11.04
N ASN A 45 1.89 -16.99 -12.04
CA ASN A 45 3.23 -16.45 -11.87
C ASN A 45 3.18 -15.03 -11.29
N PRO A 46 3.96 -14.70 -10.24
CA PRO A 46 3.94 -13.41 -9.58
C PRO A 46 4.16 -12.20 -10.51
N PHE A 47 5.01 -12.34 -11.54
CA PHE A 47 5.22 -11.28 -12.54
C PHE A 47 3.98 -11.07 -13.41
N VAL A 48 3.33 -12.16 -13.83
CA VAL A 48 2.08 -12.10 -14.60
C VAL A 48 0.98 -11.47 -13.77
N LEU A 49 0.85 -11.85 -12.51
CA LEU A 49 -0.14 -11.28 -11.59
C LEU A 49 0.08 -9.77 -11.40
N ALA A 50 1.32 -9.34 -11.15
CA ALA A 50 1.67 -7.92 -11.02
C ALA A 50 1.39 -7.14 -12.33
N SER A 51 1.69 -7.74 -13.49
CA SER A 51 1.40 -7.20 -14.81
C SER A 51 -0.10 -6.93 -14.99
N ILE A 52 -0.92 -7.98 -14.87
CA ILE A 52 -2.37 -7.91 -15.11
C ILE A 52 -3.04 -6.96 -14.09
N ARG A 53 -2.66 -7.02 -12.81
CA ARG A 53 -3.13 -6.08 -11.78
C ARG A 53 -2.83 -4.63 -12.15
N GLY A 54 -1.59 -4.35 -12.59
CA GLY A 54 -1.15 -3.01 -12.97
C GLY A 54 -1.89 -2.49 -14.20
N LEU A 55 -2.02 -3.35 -15.26
CA LEU A 55 -2.72 -3.00 -16.49
C LEU A 55 -4.22 -2.74 -16.27
N ILE A 56 -4.91 -3.62 -15.53
CA ILE A 56 -6.33 -3.42 -15.20
C ILE A 56 -6.50 -2.16 -14.35
N GLY A 57 -5.65 -1.95 -13.35
CA GLY A 57 -5.67 -0.74 -12.52
C GLY A 57 -5.44 0.54 -13.34
N ALA A 58 -4.48 0.52 -14.26
CA ALA A 58 -4.22 1.63 -15.18
C ALA A 58 -5.41 1.90 -16.10
N SER A 59 -6.00 0.85 -16.70
CA SER A 59 -7.16 0.96 -17.58
C SER A 59 -8.38 1.52 -16.87
N ALA A 60 -8.66 1.06 -15.65
CA ALA A 60 -9.77 1.57 -14.84
C ALA A 60 -9.59 3.04 -14.45
N LEU A 61 -8.36 3.44 -14.07
CA LEU A 61 -8.05 4.85 -13.79
C LEU A 61 -8.09 5.70 -15.05
N ALA A 62 -7.57 5.20 -16.19
CA ALA A 62 -7.63 5.90 -17.45
C ALA A 62 -9.09 6.15 -17.88
N LEU A 63 -9.96 5.14 -17.79
CA LEU A 63 -11.38 5.30 -18.04
C LEU A 63 -12.01 6.38 -17.14
N TRP A 64 -11.67 6.36 -15.85
CA TRP A 64 -12.14 7.40 -14.92
C TRP A 64 -11.66 8.79 -15.31
N PHE A 65 -10.41 8.93 -15.80
CA PHE A 65 -9.87 10.21 -16.31
C PHE A 65 -10.63 10.68 -17.55
N VAL A 66 -10.94 9.77 -18.49
CA VAL A 66 -11.74 10.09 -19.70
C VAL A 66 -13.12 10.61 -19.29
N VAL A 67 -13.82 9.88 -18.40
CA VAL A 67 -15.17 10.28 -17.92
C VAL A 67 -15.13 11.64 -17.21
N GLN A 68 -14.03 11.97 -16.52
CA GLN A 68 -13.87 13.25 -15.83
C GLN A 68 -13.26 14.35 -16.72
N ALA A 69 -13.05 14.11 -18.00
CA ALA A 69 -12.37 15.01 -18.95
C ALA A 69 -11.02 15.54 -18.44
N LYS A 70 -10.25 14.69 -17.72
CA LYS A 70 -8.95 15.05 -17.15
C LYS A 70 -7.80 14.72 -18.10
N SER A 71 -6.77 15.56 -18.07
CA SER A 71 -5.54 15.32 -18.83
C SER A 71 -4.74 14.14 -18.28
N PHE A 72 -4.25 13.28 -19.18
CA PHE A 72 -3.36 12.17 -18.90
C PHE A 72 -1.89 12.58 -18.71
N ARG A 73 -1.54 13.83 -19.01
CA ARG A 73 -0.15 14.26 -18.95
C ARG A 73 0.28 14.53 -17.50
N PRO A 74 1.50 14.14 -17.11
CA PRO A 74 2.04 14.49 -15.81
C PRO A 74 2.19 16.00 -15.68
N ASP A 75 2.09 16.51 -14.46
CA ASP A 75 2.29 17.91 -14.16
C ASP A 75 3.73 18.31 -14.54
N ASN A 76 3.88 19.42 -15.25
CA ASN A 76 5.17 19.97 -15.66
C ASN A 76 6.13 18.98 -16.36
N GLY A 77 5.61 17.94 -17.01
CA GLY A 77 6.42 16.95 -17.72
C GLY A 77 7.26 16.02 -16.80
N GLN A 78 6.91 15.91 -15.54
CA GLN A 78 7.68 15.15 -14.54
C GLN A 78 7.41 13.62 -14.61
N TRP A 79 7.70 13.02 -15.76
CA TRP A 79 7.52 11.59 -16.01
C TRP A 79 8.31 10.68 -15.06
N HIS A 80 9.45 11.15 -14.59
CA HIS A 80 10.30 10.36 -13.67
C HIS A 80 9.58 10.01 -12.38
N HIS A 81 8.66 10.85 -11.87
CA HIS A 81 7.86 10.52 -10.70
C HIS A 81 6.95 9.33 -10.96
N TRP A 82 6.40 9.19 -12.14
CA TRP A 82 5.58 8.04 -12.53
C TRP A 82 6.39 6.76 -12.56
N VAL A 83 7.61 6.80 -13.13
CA VAL A 83 8.51 5.65 -13.21
C VAL A 83 8.96 5.20 -11.83
N VAL A 84 9.42 6.12 -10.98
CA VAL A 84 9.89 5.81 -9.63
C VAL A 84 8.75 5.26 -8.77
N LEU A 85 7.57 5.88 -8.79
CA LEU A 85 6.41 5.39 -8.06
C LEU A 85 5.86 4.09 -8.64
N GLY A 86 5.90 3.93 -9.97
CA GLY A 86 5.54 2.68 -10.65
C GLY A 86 6.43 1.51 -10.22
N ALA A 87 7.71 1.77 -9.96
CA ALA A 87 8.62 0.78 -9.43
C ALA A 87 8.39 0.55 -7.92
N LEU A 88 8.60 1.56 -7.09
CA LEU A 88 8.64 1.44 -5.62
C LEU A 88 7.27 1.18 -4.98
N ASN A 89 6.19 1.69 -5.55
CA ASN A 89 4.82 1.53 -5.04
C ASN A 89 3.93 0.69 -5.97
N GLY A 90 4.51 0.14 -7.03
CA GLY A 90 3.81 -0.60 -8.06
C GLY A 90 4.38 -2.01 -8.28
N TRP A 91 5.10 -2.24 -9.39
CA TRP A 91 5.44 -3.60 -9.82
C TRP A 91 6.38 -4.34 -8.86
N ILE A 92 7.38 -3.68 -8.26
CA ILE A 92 8.29 -4.34 -7.31
C ILE A 92 7.53 -4.94 -6.13
N PRO A 93 6.81 -4.15 -5.32
CA PRO A 93 6.10 -4.72 -4.18
C PRO A 93 4.96 -5.66 -4.61
N ASN A 94 4.32 -5.45 -5.76
CA ASN A 94 3.27 -6.36 -6.23
C ASN A 94 3.82 -7.76 -6.55
N VAL A 95 5.00 -7.86 -7.18
CA VAL A 95 5.68 -9.14 -7.42
C VAL A 95 6.09 -9.77 -6.09
N LEU A 96 6.69 -8.99 -5.20
CA LEU A 96 7.15 -9.48 -3.90
C LEU A 96 6.00 -10.01 -3.03
N VAL A 97 4.86 -9.30 -2.95
CA VAL A 97 3.66 -9.77 -2.24
C VAL A 97 3.13 -11.06 -2.85
N ALA A 98 2.99 -11.11 -4.19
CA ALA A 98 2.49 -12.29 -4.85
C ALA A 98 3.40 -13.50 -4.61
N HIS A 99 4.73 -13.30 -4.65
CA HIS A 99 5.69 -14.34 -4.33
C HIS A 99 5.64 -14.75 -2.85
N ALA A 100 5.59 -13.80 -1.92
CA ALA A 100 5.48 -14.12 -0.49
C ALA A 100 4.25 -14.97 -0.18
N LEU A 101 3.10 -14.65 -0.78
CA LEU A 101 1.85 -15.38 -0.56
C LEU A 101 1.83 -16.81 -1.12
N THR A 102 2.83 -17.21 -1.91
CA THR A 102 3.04 -18.62 -2.23
C THR A 102 3.72 -19.39 -1.09
N GLN A 103 4.32 -18.70 -0.12
CA GLN A 103 5.17 -19.29 0.91
C GLN A 103 4.67 -19.05 2.34
N ILE A 104 3.84 -18.06 2.57
CA ILE A 104 3.28 -17.72 3.88
C ILE A 104 1.78 -17.45 3.77
N GLY A 105 1.09 -17.55 4.91
CA GLY A 105 -0.33 -17.22 5.02
C GLY A 105 -0.61 -15.73 4.80
N THR A 106 -1.85 -15.44 4.47
CA THR A 106 -2.35 -14.10 4.16
C THR A 106 -2.30 -13.18 5.38
N ALA A 107 -2.70 -13.69 6.55
CA ALA A 107 -2.71 -12.92 7.79
C ALA A 107 -1.29 -12.54 8.26
N PRO A 108 -0.32 -13.47 8.37
CA PRO A 108 1.08 -13.11 8.66
C PRO A 108 1.67 -12.11 7.67
N ALA A 109 1.40 -12.26 6.37
CA ALA A 109 1.87 -11.34 5.34
C ALA A 109 1.38 -9.91 5.59
N ALA A 110 0.07 -9.74 5.86
CA ALA A 110 -0.51 -8.44 6.15
C ALA A 110 0.04 -7.80 7.43
N MET A 111 0.28 -8.61 8.46
CA MET A 111 0.86 -8.13 9.72
C MET A 111 2.31 -7.67 9.54
N ILE A 112 3.12 -8.40 8.75
CA ILE A 112 4.49 -7.95 8.39
C ILE A 112 4.42 -6.64 7.61
N GLN A 113 3.51 -6.53 6.63
CA GLN A 113 3.34 -5.30 5.87
C GLN A 113 2.93 -4.11 6.73
N ALA A 114 2.18 -4.34 7.81
CA ALA A 114 1.78 -3.30 8.75
C ALA A 114 2.96 -2.65 9.50
N SER A 115 4.17 -3.23 9.44
CA SER A 115 5.39 -2.60 9.94
C SER A 115 5.88 -1.42 9.09
N GLY A 116 5.29 -1.18 7.92
CA GLY A 116 5.67 -0.09 7.02
C GLY A 116 5.88 1.27 7.70
N PRO A 117 4.97 1.75 8.58
CA PRO A 117 5.17 3.00 9.32
C PRO A 117 6.41 3.02 10.22
N LEU A 118 6.84 1.87 10.76
CA LEU A 118 8.08 1.76 11.54
C LEU A 118 9.29 2.00 10.64
N LEU A 119 9.29 1.37 9.46
CA LEU A 119 10.33 1.55 8.44
C LEU A 119 10.37 3.00 7.94
N VAL A 120 9.22 3.61 7.70
CA VAL A 120 9.13 5.04 7.37
C VAL A 120 9.76 5.90 8.46
N ALA A 121 9.47 5.63 9.74
CA ALA A 121 10.02 6.41 10.85
C ALA A 121 11.55 6.28 10.95
N VAL A 122 12.09 5.06 10.76
CA VAL A 122 13.55 4.82 10.76
C VAL A 122 14.20 5.49 9.57
N LEU A 123 13.68 5.29 8.37
CA LEU A 123 14.22 5.90 7.15
C LEU A 123 14.12 7.42 7.17
N SER A 124 13.01 7.99 7.67
CA SER A 124 12.87 9.44 7.85
C SER A 124 13.94 10.00 8.77
N HIS A 125 14.24 9.31 9.88
CA HIS A 125 15.29 9.71 10.80
C HIS A 125 16.68 9.74 10.15
N LEU A 126 16.97 8.78 9.28
CA LEU A 126 18.25 8.68 8.57
C LEU A 126 18.39 9.69 7.43
N LEU A 127 17.29 10.00 6.74
CA LEU A 127 17.30 10.81 5.52
C LEU A 127 16.94 12.28 5.73
N TYR A 128 16.20 12.61 6.81
CA TYR A 128 15.70 13.96 7.04
C TYR A 128 16.14 14.47 8.42
N ALA A 129 16.94 15.55 8.45
CA ALA A 129 17.44 16.13 9.69
C ALA A 129 16.34 16.70 10.60
N ASP A 130 15.18 17.09 10.03
CA ASP A 130 14.01 17.63 10.71
C ASP A 130 13.07 16.53 11.27
N GLU A 131 13.28 15.27 10.92
CA GLU A 131 12.48 14.14 11.42
C GLU A 131 13.25 13.15 12.29
N ARG A 132 13.84 13.68 13.36
CA ARG A 132 14.52 12.83 14.33
C ARG A 132 13.53 11.98 15.13
N LEU A 133 13.93 10.72 15.40
CA LEU A 133 13.18 9.84 16.29
C LEU A 133 13.16 10.44 17.70
N THR A 134 11.98 10.78 18.18
CA THR A 134 11.80 11.10 19.61
C THR A 134 11.93 9.82 20.44
N PRO A 135 12.28 9.89 21.75
CA PRO A 135 12.36 8.70 22.61
C PRO A 135 11.12 7.80 22.53
N ARG A 136 9.93 8.42 22.46
CA ARG A 136 8.66 7.67 22.33
C ARG A 136 8.56 6.96 20.99
N ARG A 137 8.97 7.59 19.87
CA ARG A 137 9.02 6.94 18.55
C ARG A 137 10.02 5.81 18.52
N PHE A 138 11.18 6.00 19.14
CA PHE A 138 12.21 4.97 19.25
C PHE A 138 11.68 3.74 19.99
N VAL A 139 11.06 3.92 21.16
CA VAL A 139 10.41 2.83 21.90
C VAL A 139 9.35 2.13 21.04
N GLY A 140 8.53 2.88 20.31
CA GLY A 140 7.54 2.31 19.39
C GLY A 140 8.18 1.47 18.28
N VAL A 141 9.31 1.91 17.71
CA VAL A 141 10.07 1.14 16.71
C VAL A 141 10.59 -0.16 17.31
N VAL A 142 11.21 -0.11 18.50
CA VAL A 142 11.73 -1.30 19.19
C VAL A 142 10.62 -2.31 19.48
N ILE A 143 9.48 -1.85 20.02
CA ILE A 143 8.31 -2.71 20.29
C ILE A 143 7.80 -3.33 18.99
N GLY A 144 7.65 -2.53 17.92
CA GLY A 144 7.18 -3.05 16.64
C GLY A 144 8.11 -4.08 16.01
N LEU A 145 9.43 -3.86 16.08
CA LEU A 145 10.43 -4.83 15.61
C LEU A 145 10.42 -6.12 16.46
N ALA A 146 10.25 -6.00 17.78
CA ALA A 146 10.07 -7.17 18.64
C ALA A 146 8.80 -7.97 18.27
N GLY A 147 7.69 -7.26 17.96
CA GLY A 147 6.47 -7.87 17.45
C GLY A 147 6.66 -8.62 16.14
N MET A 148 7.45 -8.05 15.21
CA MET A 148 7.84 -8.76 13.98
C MET A 148 8.68 -10.00 14.28
N GLY A 149 9.61 -9.92 15.24
CA GLY A 149 10.39 -11.07 15.70
C GLY A 149 9.50 -12.19 16.26
N ILE A 150 8.48 -11.85 17.06
CA ILE A 150 7.48 -12.81 17.57
C ILE A 150 6.69 -13.42 16.39
N LEU A 151 6.22 -12.58 15.46
CA LEU A 151 5.40 -13.00 14.33
C LEU A 151 6.16 -13.98 13.42
N ILE A 152 7.37 -13.62 13.01
CA ILE A 152 8.22 -14.45 12.17
C ILE A 152 8.67 -15.70 12.92
N GLY A 153 8.89 -15.58 14.23
CA GLY A 153 9.28 -16.67 15.12
C GLY A 153 10.65 -17.25 14.84
N PRO A 154 11.09 -18.23 15.59
CA PRO A 154 12.28 -18.99 15.25
C PRO A 154 11.94 -19.88 14.04
N THR A 155 12.32 -19.40 12.86
CA THR A 155 12.10 -20.04 11.56
C THR A 155 12.87 -21.38 11.42
N ALA A 156 13.69 -21.71 12.40
CA ALA A 156 14.40 -22.98 12.49
C ALA A 156 13.51 -24.17 12.91
N LEU A 157 12.25 -23.92 13.33
CA LEU A 157 11.32 -25.00 13.67
C LEU A 157 10.53 -25.42 12.41
N PRO A 158 10.53 -26.69 12.03
CA PRO A 158 9.86 -27.20 10.83
C PRO A 158 8.36 -26.88 10.74
N ASP A 159 7.70 -26.69 11.90
CA ASP A 159 6.24 -26.49 12.02
C ASP A 159 5.83 -25.01 12.13
N SER A 160 6.74 -24.06 11.85
CA SER A 160 6.43 -22.63 12.05
C SER A 160 5.36 -22.07 11.08
N GLY A 161 5.07 -22.76 9.98
CA GLY A 161 4.10 -22.32 8.97
C GLY A 161 4.49 -21.03 8.22
N ILE A 162 5.62 -20.41 8.58
CA ILE A 162 6.13 -19.19 7.96
C ILE A 162 7.49 -19.45 7.36
N SER A 163 7.58 -19.38 6.03
CA SER A 163 8.86 -19.44 5.32
C SER A 163 9.70 -18.19 5.64
N PRO A 164 10.98 -18.35 6.07
CA PRO A 164 11.89 -17.21 6.26
C PRO A 164 12.00 -16.36 5.01
N TRP A 165 12.03 -17.00 3.85
CA TRP A 165 12.14 -16.35 2.56
C TRP A 165 10.87 -15.55 2.22
N GLY A 166 9.68 -16.11 2.50
CA GLY A 166 8.41 -15.41 2.37
C GLY A 166 8.31 -14.19 3.29
N ALA A 167 8.75 -14.34 4.56
CA ALA A 167 8.79 -13.23 5.50
C ALA A 167 9.76 -12.12 5.06
N LEU A 168 10.97 -12.47 4.60
CA LEU A 168 11.95 -11.52 4.07
C LEU A 168 11.40 -10.76 2.86
N THR A 169 10.68 -11.45 1.97
CA THR A 169 10.04 -10.84 0.80
C THR A 169 8.97 -9.82 1.22
N MET A 170 8.22 -10.10 2.28
CA MET A 170 7.25 -9.14 2.83
C MET A 170 7.92 -7.93 3.51
N VAL A 171 9.05 -8.13 4.19
CA VAL A 171 9.85 -7.02 4.73
C VAL A 171 10.38 -6.14 3.60
N ALA A 172 10.89 -6.75 2.52
CA ALA A 172 11.33 -6.02 1.33
C ALA A 172 10.16 -5.25 0.68
N THR A 173 8.96 -5.83 0.66
CA THR A 173 7.73 -5.15 0.23
C THR A 173 7.44 -3.92 1.08
N ALA A 174 7.44 -4.06 2.40
CA ALA A 174 7.20 -2.96 3.32
C ALA A 174 8.26 -1.85 3.19
N LEU A 175 9.52 -2.22 2.95
CA LEU A 175 10.61 -1.29 2.69
C LEU A 175 10.41 -0.53 1.37
N SER A 176 9.97 -1.21 0.31
CA SER A 176 9.65 -0.59 -0.98
C SER A 176 8.54 0.45 -0.85
N TYR A 177 7.45 0.11 -0.15
CA TYR A 177 6.37 1.06 0.14
C TYR A 177 6.83 2.22 1.03
N ALA A 178 7.70 1.97 2.01
CA ALA A 178 8.26 3.02 2.86
C ALA A 178 9.10 4.00 2.03
N ALA A 179 9.96 3.49 1.14
CA ALA A 179 10.75 4.31 0.22
C ALA A 179 9.86 5.13 -0.72
N ALA A 180 8.78 4.54 -1.26
CA ALA A 180 7.81 5.25 -2.07
C ALA A 180 7.12 6.38 -1.31
N ASN A 181 6.70 6.15 -0.07
CA ASN A 181 6.09 7.16 0.79
C ASN A 181 7.02 8.35 1.05
N LEU A 182 8.32 8.08 1.31
CA LEU A 182 9.32 9.13 1.46
C LEU A 182 9.55 9.88 0.15
N TYR A 183 9.56 9.17 -0.97
CA TYR A 183 9.67 9.79 -2.29
C TYR A 183 8.48 10.69 -2.62
N VAL A 184 7.25 10.26 -2.36
CA VAL A 184 6.03 11.09 -2.55
C VAL A 184 6.13 12.39 -1.74
N ARG A 185 6.71 12.36 -0.52
CA ARG A 185 6.92 13.56 0.28
C ARG A 185 7.80 14.60 -0.42
N SER A 186 8.78 14.15 -1.22
CA SER A 186 9.65 15.06 -1.97
C SER A 186 8.96 15.72 -3.16
N ILE A 187 7.82 15.16 -3.62
CA ILE A 187 7.08 15.68 -4.77
C ILE A 187 6.16 16.81 -4.31
N ARG A 188 6.52 18.02 -4.72
CA ARG A 188 5.71 19.23 -4.47
C ARG A 188 4.87 19.53 -5.71
N HIS A 189 3.62 19.96 -5.52
CA HIS A 189 2.76 20.50 -6.60
C HIS A 189 2.26 19.50 -7.67
N ALA A 190 2.35 18.18 -7.46
CA ALA A 190 1.76 17.21 -8.38
C ALA A 190 0.31 16.87 -8.00
N ASP A 191 -0.57 16.67 -9.02
CA ASP A 191 -1.92 16.14 -8.79
C ASP A 191 -1.82 14.67 -8.34
N PRO A 192 -2.29 14.33 -7.13
CA PRO A 192 -2.25 12.96 -6.64
C PRO A 192 -2.95 11.94 -7.55
N ALA A 193 -4.02 12.35 -8.25
CA ALA A 193 -4.72 11.45 -9.17
C ALA A 193 -3.89 11.15 -10.42
N ARG A 194 -3.15 12.13 -10.94
CA ARG A 194 -2.21 11.92 -12.05
C ARG A 194 -1.01 11.06 -11.64
N LEU A 195 -0.50 11.25 -10.41
CA LEU A 195 0.53 10.36 -9.87
C LEU A 195 0.02 8.91 -9.77
N ALA A 196 -1.23 8.71 -9.31
CA ALA A 196 -1.83 7.39 -9.23
C ALA A 196 -1.98 6.73 -10.61
N LEU A 197 -2.47 7.47 -11.62
CA LEU A 197 -2.57 6.97 -12.99
C LEU A 197 -1.18 6.61 -13.54
N GLY A 198 -0.23 7.52 -13.45
CA GLY A 198 1.14 7.31 -13.93
C GLY A 198 1.84 6.17 -13.23
N GLN A 199 1.67 6.05 -11.91
CA GLN A 199 2.15 4.92 -11.12
C GLN A 199 1.60 3.60 -11.66
N GLN A 200 0.31 3.49 -11.97
CA GLN A 200 -0.27 2.24 -12.46
C GLN A 200 0.19 1.91 -13.89
N ILE A 201 0.32 2.90 -14.76
CA ILE A 201 0.88 2.71 -16.11
C ILE A 201 2.33 2.21 -16.01
N CYS A 202 3.17 2.90 -15.22
CA CYS A 202 4.58 2.54 -15.02
C CYS A 202 4.77 1.33 -14.09
N SER A 203 3.70 0.78 -13.52
CA SER A 203 3.69 -0.51 -12.85
C SER A 203 3.34 -1.65 -13.81
N GLY A 204 2.25 -1.50 -14.56
CA GLY A 204 1.74 -2.56 -15.45
C GLY A 204 2.68 -2.87 -16.61
N ILE A 205 3.18 -1.84 -17.30
CA ILE A 205 4.04 -2.04 -18.50
C ILE A 205 5.37 -2.73 -18.15
N PRO A 206 6.18 -2.25 -17.17
CA PRO A 206 7.41 -2.93 -16.81
C PRO A 206 7.18 -4.35 -16.26
N ALA A 207 6.12 -4.55 -15.46
CA ALA A 207 5.77 -5.88 -14.98
C ALA A 207 5.43 -6.84 -16.14
N THR A 208 4.74 -6.34 -17.18
CA THR A 208 4.44 -7.15 -18.39
C THR A 208 5.71 -7.52 -19.13
N THR A 209 6.62 -6.57 -19.33
CA THR A 209 7.91 -6.83 -19.96
C THR A 209 8.70 -7.88 -19.18
N LEU A 210 8.78 -7.74 -17.85
CA LEU A 210 9.44 -8.72 -16.99
C LEU A 210 8.76 -10.10 -17.02
N ALA A 211 7.43 -10.13 -17.01
CA ALA A 211 6.69 -11.40 -17.12
C ALA A 211 6.99 -12.11 -18.42
N LEU A 212 7.06 -11.39 -19.54
CA LEU A 212 7.39 -11.98 -20.85
C LEU A 212 8.84 -12.47 -20.92
N VAL A 213 9.79 -11.70 -20.34
CA VAL A 213 11.22 -12.05 -20.37
C VAL A 213 11.56 -13.19 -19.41
N VAL A 214 11.01 -13.15 -18.19
CA VAL A 214 11.39 -14.08 -17.11
C VAL A 214 10.54 -15.36 -17.15
N ALA A 215 9.23 -15.24 -17.35
CA ALA A 215 8.30 -16.36 -17.29
C ALA A 215 7.83 -16.85 -18.69
N GLY A 216 8.05 -16.04 -19.71
CA GLY A 216 7.64 -16.32 -21.08
C GLY A 216 6.15 -16.13 -21.36
N PRO A 217 5.72 -16.12 -22.64
CA PRO A 217 4.32 -15.93 -23.02
C PRO A 217 3.38 -17.01 -22.48
N SER A 218 3.87 -18.23 -22.33
CA SER A 218 3.09 -19.38 -21.82
C SER A 218 2.60 -19.18 -20.39
N ALA A 219 3.30 -18.36 -19.58
CA ALA A 219 2.88 -18.03 -18.21
C ALA A 219 1.54 -17.28 -18.15
N PHE A 220 1.12 -16.66 -19.25
CA PHE A 220 -0.18 -15.98 -19.35
C PHE A 220 -1.34 -16.93 -19.63
N ALA A 221 -1.08 -18.20 -19.97
CA ALA A 221 -2.13 -19.19 -20.28
C ALA A 221 -3.09 -19.45 -19.11
N ALA A 222 -2.64 -19.23 -17.87
CA ALA A 222 -3.49 -19.35 -16.67
C ALA A 222 -4.43 -18.16 -16.41
N VAL A 223 -4.21 -17.02 -17.07
CA VAL A 223 -4.96 -15.77 -16.86
C VAL A 223 -6.46 -15.94 -17.09
N PRO A 224 -6.95 -16.57 -18.17
CA PRO A 224 -8.39 -16.73 -18.40
C PRO A 224 -9.10 -17.48 -17.27
N GLY A 225 -8.47 -18.51 -16.70
CA GLY A 225 -9.04 -19.31 -15.60
C GLY A 225 -9.20 -18.51 -14.30
N SER A 226 -8.44 -17.44 -14.12
CA SER A 226 -8.46 -16.58 -12.93
C SER A 226 -8.96 -15.16 -13.24
N ALA A 227 -9.61 -14.96 -14.38
CA ALA A 227 -10.01 -13.63 -14.86
C ALA A 227 -10.84 -12.84 -13.84
N ALA A 228 -11.80 -13.50 -13.16
CA ALA A 228 -12.65 -12.85 -12.17
C ALA A 228 -11.85 -12.29 -10.98
N SER A 229 -10.94 -13.10 -10.40
CA SER A 229 -10.09 -12.66 -9.27
C SER A 229 -9.09 -11.59 -9.71
N LEU A 230 -8.55 -11.67 -10.92
CA LEU A 230 -7.62 -10.66 -11.45
C LEU A 230 -8.34 -9.33 -11.77
N LEU A 231 -9.56 -9.37 -12.33
CA LEU A 231 -10.38 -8.17 -12.52
C LEU A 231 -10.73 -7.53 -11.18
N ALA A 232 -11.15 -8.34 -10.19
CA ALA A 232 -11.41 -7.85 -8.85
C ALA A 232 -10.15 -7.24 -8.21
N LEU A 233 -8.99 -7.89 -8.37
CA LEU A 233 -7.71 -7.38 -7.87
C LEU A 233 -7.34 -6.02 -8.48
N GLY A 234 -7.48 -5.86 -9.80
CA GLY A 234 -7.15 -4.62 -10.51
C GLY A 234 -8.15 -3.49 -10.25
N ILE A 235 -9.45 -3.80 -10.17
CA ILE A 235 -10.49 -2.78 -9.99
C ILE A 235 -10.77 -2.54 -8.50
N VAL A 236 -11.19 -3.58 -7.77
CA VAL A 236 -11.67 -3.46 -6.38
C VAL A 236 -10.55 -3.19 -5.41
N SER A 237 -9.41 -3.88 -5.59
CA SER A 237 -8.28 -3.75 -4.65
C SER A 237 -7.19 -2.78 -5.11
N THR A 238 -7.29 -2.20 -6.31
CA THR A 238 -6.27 -1.29 -6.82
C THR A 238 -6.88 0.05 -7.26
N ALA A 239 -7.72 0.10 -8.29
CA ALA A 239 -8.22 1.36 -8.83
C ALA A 239 -9.17 2.09 -7.87
N LEU A 240 -10.15 1.38 -7.30
CA LEU A 240 -11.14 1.99 -6.40
C LEU A 240 -10.51 2.55 -5.12
N PRO A 241 -9.71 1.78 -4.35
CA PRO A 241 -9.14 2.31 -3.11
C PRO A 241 -8.17 3.45 -3.37
N ILE A 242 -7.43 3.47 -4.49
CA ILE A 242 -6.54 4.58 -4.80
C ILE A 242 -7.33 5.88 -5.06
N LEU A 243 -8.49 5.81 -5.73
CA LEU A 243 -9.37 6.97 -5.92
C LEU A 243 -9.95 7.48 -4.60
N LEU A 244 -10.40 6.57 -3.72
CA LEU A 244 -10.88 6.93 -2.39
C LEU A 244 -9.78 7.55 -1.52
N PHE A 245 -8.59 6.97 -1.56
CA PHE A 245 -7.42 7.45 -0.84
C PHE A 245 -7.00 8.85 -1.30
N MET A 246 -7.03 9.12 -2.61
CA MET A 246 -6.77 10.44 -3.14
C MET A 246 -7.79 11.48 -2.66
N ARG A 247 -9.08 11.11 -2.60
CA ARG A 247 -10.11 11.98 -2.00
C ARG A 247 -9.85 12.24 -0.52
N LEU A 248 -9.42 11.20 0.19
CA LEU A 248 -9.10 11.29 1.62
C LEU A 248 -7.89 12.20 1.86
N ILE A 249 -6.81 12.05 1.08
CA ILE A 249 -5.64 12.95 1.15
C ILE A 249 -6.04 14.40 0.92
N ARG A 250 -6.85 14.69 -0.12
CA ARG A 250 -7.27 16.06 -0.44
C ARG A 250 -8.12 16.70 0.65
N ARG A 251 -9.02 15.92 1.29
CA ARG A 251 -9.98 16.46 2.28
C ARG A 251 -9.47 16.44 3.71
N ALA A 252 -8.64 15.43 4.05
CA ALA A 252 -8.23 15.18 5.43
C ALA A 252 -6.73 15.33 5.68
N GLY A 253 -5.96 15.46 4.61
CA GLY A 253 -4.50 15.51 4.64
C GLY A 253 -3.84 14.12 4.69
N PRO A 254 -2.55 14.03 4.32
CA PRO A 254 -1.83 12.76 4.18
C PRO A 254 -1.70 11.98 5.50
N THR A 255 -1.48 12.68 6.61
CA THR A 255 -1.33 12.05 7.94
C THR A 255 -2.58 11.29 8.37
N ARG A 256 -3.78 11.85 8.13
CA ARG A 256 -5.04 11.17 8.46
C ARG A 256 -5.33 10.06 7.44
N ALA A 257 -5.01 10.26 6.18
CA ALA A 257 -5.19 9.25 5.15
C ALA A 257 -4.33 7.99 5.41
N SER A 258 -3.11 8.15 5.92
CA SER A 258 -2.22 7.01 6.23
C SER A 258 -2.76 6.06 7.31
N MET A 259 -3.76 6.48 8.10
CA MET A 259 -4.44 5.61 9.06
C MET A 259 -5.15 4.41 8.41
N VAL A 260 -5.41 4.45 7.10
CA VAL A 260 -5.88 3.30 6.31
C VAL A 260 -5.00 2.08 6.53
N GLY A 261 -3.67 2.26 6.57
CA GLY A 261 -2.71 1.17 6.73
C GLY A 261 -2.83 0.40 8.05
N TYR A 262 -3.37 1.01 9.11
CA TYR A 262 -3.55 0.33 10.42
C TYR A 262 -4.75 -0.62 10.45
N LEU A 263 -5.74 -0.38 9.61
CA LEU A 263 -6.93 -1.20 9.53
C LEU A 263 -6.75 -2.40 8.57
N GLN A 264 -5.77 -2.32 7.67
CA GLN A 264 -5.53 -3.39 6.68
C GLN A 264 -5.27 -4.76 7.31
N PRO A 265 -4.37 -4.93 8.30
CA PRO A 265 -4.14 -6.24 8.91
C PRO A 265 -5.40 -6.84 9.52
N VAL A 266 -6.25 -6.02 10.13
CA VAL A 266 -7.50 -6.46 10.74
C VAL A 266 -8.44 -7.04 9.67
N TRP A 267 -8.69 -6.28 8.59
CA TRP A 267 -9.54 -6.73 7.49
C TRP A 267 -8.96 -7.94 6.77
N THR A 268 -7.64 -7.94 6.50
CA THR A 268 -6.99 -9.08 5.83
C THR A 268 -7.09 -10.34 6.67
N THR A 269 -6.88 -10.23 7.98
CA THR A 269 -7.01 -11.36 8.91
C THR A 269 -8.44 -11.91 8.93
N ILE A 270 -9.45 -11.04 9.01
CA ILE A 270 -10.86 -11.45 8.94
C ILE A 270 -11.15 -12.18 7.62
N MET A 271 -10.70 -11.64 6.50
CA MET A 271 -10.90 -12.26 5.18
C MET A 271 -10.15 -13.59 5.04
N ALA A 272 -8.93 -13.69 5.57
CA ALA A 272 -8.14 -14.91 5.56
C ALA A 272 -8.87 -16.06 6.29
N VAL A 273 -9.43 -15.78 7.47
CA VAL A 273 -10.19 -16.77 8.24
C VAL A 273 -11.50 -17.14 7.54
N LEU A 274 -12.28 -16.13 7.10
CA LEU A 274 -13.64 -16.37 6.59
C LEU A 274 -13.66 -16.98 5.18
N PHE A 275 -12.74 -16.57 4.30
CA PHE A 275 -12.79 -16.95 2.88
C PHE A 275 -11.68 -17.93 2.46
N LEU A 276 -10.55 -17.96 3.19
CA LEU A 276 -9.45 -18.86 2.86
C LEU A 276 -9.31 -20.02 3.85
N GLY A 277 -10.10 -20.02 4.96
CA GLY A 277 -10.01 -21.05 5.99
C GLY A 277 -8.67 -21.04 6.74
N GLU A 278 -7.94 -19.91 6.72
CA GLU A 278 -6.66 -19.82 7.45
C GLU A 278 -6.93 -19.84 8.95
N SER A 279 -6.20 -20.69 9.68
CA SER A 279 -6.16 -20.69 11.13
C SER A 279 -5.11 -19.68 11.62
N ILE A 280 -5.48 -18.87 12.61
CA ILE A 280 -4.57 -17.91 13.22
C ILE A 280 -4.13 -18.46 14.57
N GLY A 281 -2.83 -18.71 14.68
CA GLY A 281 -2.22 -19.14 15.91
C GLY A 281 -2.05 -17.99 16.92
N LEU A 282 -1.83 -18.38 18.17
CA LEU A 282 -1.58 -17.42 19.26
C LEU A 282 -0.35 -16.55 18.97
N ARG A 283 0.66 -17.11 18.30
CA ARG A 283 1.88 -16.40 17.91
C ARG A 283 1.59 -15.28 16.91
N GLU A 284 0.83 -15.57 15.85
CA GLU A 284 0.45 -14.58 14.83
C GLU A 284 -0.39 -13.47 15.45
N LEU A 285 -1.32 -13.82 16.34
CA LEU A 285 -2.15 -12.85 17.03
C LEU A 285 -1.31 -11.96 17.96
N THR A 286 -0.47 -12.54 18.82
CA THR A 286 0.36 -11.77 19.75
C THR A 286 1.39 -10.92 19.03
N GLY A 287 2.09 -11.46 18.03
CA GLY A 287 3.05 -10.72 17.22
C GLY A 287 2.39 -9.55 16.49
N GLY A 288 1.22 -9.78 15.89
CA GLY A 288 0.43 -8.74 15.21
C GLY A 288 -0.01 -7.61 16.15
N VAL A 289 -0.52 -7.94 17.34
CA VAL A 289 -0.90 -6.94 18.36
C VAL A 289 0.31 -6.12 18.81
N VAL A 290 1.47 -6.74 19.03
CA VAL A 290 2.70 -6.04 19.40
C VAL A 290 3.19 -5.12 18.28
N VAL A 291 3.16 -5.57 17.00
CA VAL A 291 3.47 -4.72 15.83
C VAL A 291 2.56 -3.50 15.80
N LEU A 292 1.24 -3.70 15.88
CA LEU A 292 0.27 -2.61 15.83
C LEU A 292 0.44 -1.63 16.99
N THR A 293 0.79 -2.11 18.18
CA THR A 293 1.09 -1.27 19.35
C THR A 293 2.32 -0.39 19.09
N GLY A 294 3.41 -0.97 18.56
CA GLY A 294 4.61 -0.23 18.17
C GLY A 294 4.29 0.84 17.13
N VAL A 295 3.52 0.49 16.11
CA VAL A 295 3.08 1.41 15.05
C VAL A 295 2.22 2.54 15.62
N ALA A 296 1.29 2.25 16.51
CA ALA A 296 0.47 3.26 17.20
C ALA A 296 1.33 4.25 17.98
N LEU A 297 2.32 3.75 18.76
CA LEU A 297 3.25 4.60 19.51
C LEU A 297 4.06 5.54 18.60
N VAL A 298 4.53 5.06 17.45
CA VAL A 298 5.24 5.90 16.46
C VAL A 298 4.33 6.97 15.89
N SER A 299 3.11 6.60 15.50
CA SER A 299 2.21 7.45 14.73
C SER A 299 1.51 8.53 15.57
N PHE A 300 1.11 8.19 16.79
CA PHE A 300 0.45 9.16 17.70
C PHE A 300 1.44 10.01 18.51
N SER A 301 2.74 9.85 18.29
CA SER A 301 3.79 10.63 18.99
C SER A 301 4.10 11.99 18.38
N GLY A 302 3.48 12.38 17.29
CA GLY A 302 3.76 13.62 16.57
C GLY A 302 2.61 14.61 16.64
N ARG A 303 2.61 15.56 17.58
CA ARG A 303 2.06 16.88 17.28
C ARG A 303 3.00 17.52 16.25
N VAL A 304 2.59 17.52 15.00
CA VAL A 304 3.24 18.38 13.98
C VAL A 304 3.12 19.81 14.50
N LYS A 305 4.23 20.41 14.91
CA LYS A 305 4.31 21.87 15.01
C LYS A 305 4.02 22.37 13.60
N ALA A 306 2.87 23.02 13.43
CA ALA A 306 2.60 23.78 12.22
C ALA A 306 3.75 24.77 12.07
N ILE A 307 4.52 24.63 11.01
CA ILE A 307 5.49 25.65 10.62
C ILE A 307 4.64 26.85 10.22
N ARG A 308 4.71 27.91 11.06
CA ARG A 308 4.18 29.24 10.76
C ARG A 308 5.02 29.88 9.66
#